data_fa61eda599ae86a2a692b8df1a8e7d3e
#
_entry.id   fa61eda599ae86a2a692b8df1a8e7d3e
#
_cell.length_a   1.000
_cell.length_b   1.000
_cell.length_c   1.000
_cell.angle_alpha   90.00
_cell.angle_beta   90.00
_cell.angle_gamma   90.00
#
_symmetry.space_group_name_H-M   'P 1'
#
loop_
_entity.id
_entity.type
_entity.pdbx_description
1 polymer ?
#
loop_
_entity_poly.entity_id
_entity_poly.type
_entity_poly.pdbx_seq_one_letter_code
_entity_poly.pdbx_strand_id
1 'polypeptide(L)'
;MKKTLFIIVCIILSSVAALAQDYRQAFVDVQQEFEQRLPGTLGHLQQYLKDYPYTTYSDEVQLMIGVLATEKGNYKQASKVLEQVARKNLSRQAVPMWYFYSGYAYIQQQEYKKALPLFLELKKQQTLYTPHAKYYAGYCYYCQQDFAHAMA
;
A
#
# COMPACT_ATOMS: atom_id res chain seq x y z
N MET A 1 -18.34 43.52 14.89
CA MET A 1 -18.29 42.07 15.20
C MET A 1 -18.46 41.15 13.98
N LYS A 2 -19.47 41.31 13.10
CA LYS A 2 -19.65 40.43 11.91
C LYS A 2 -18.48 40.48 10.91
N LYS A 3 -17.87 41.63 10.64
CA LYS A 3 -16.73 41.79 9.72
C LYS A 3 -15.43 41.13 10.22
N THR A 4 -15.16 41.24 11.53
CA THR A 4 -13.99 40.62 12.16
C THR A 4 -14.11 39.10 12.19
N LEU A 5 -15.30 38.56 12.46
CA LEU A 5 -15.55 37.12 12.40
C LEU A 5 -15.37 36.56 10.97
N PHE A 6 -15.85 37.28 9.95
CA PHE A 6 -15.69 36.90 8.55
C PHE A 6 -14.21 36.85 8.13
N ILE A 7 -13.40 37.85 8.54
CA ILE A 7 -11.96 37.86 8.24
C ILE A 7 -11.24 36.67 8.91
N ILE A 8 -11.56 36.36 10.16
CA ILE A 8 -10.97 35.23 10.89
C ILE A 8 -11.32 33.90 10.19
N VAL A 9 -12.57 33.73 9.76
CA VAL A 9 -13.02 32.53 9.03
C VAL A 9 -12.27 32.41 7.69
N CYS A 10 -12.10 33.49 6.94
CA CYS A 10 -11.35 33.50 5.69
C CYS A 10 -9.87 33.13 5.89
N ILE A 11 -9.23 33.62 6.96
CA ILE A 11 -7.83 33.29 7.28
C ILE A 11 -7.71 31.78 7.64
N ILE A 12 -8.63 31.25 8.44
CA ILE A 12 -8.63 29.83 8.81
C ILE A 12 -8.84 28.95 7.56
N LEU A 13 -9.79 29.32 6.70
CA LEU A 13 -10.06 28.58 5.47
C LEU A 13 -8.85 28.60 4.51
N SER A 14 -8.16 29.73 4.38
CA SER A 14 -6.96 29.82 3.54
C SER A 14 -5.79 29.00 4.09
N SER A 15 -5.59 28.96 5.40
CA SER A 15 -4.54 28.15 6.02
C SER A 15 -4.81 26.64 5.91
N VAL A 16 -6.06 26.21 6.07
CA VAL A 16 -6.47 24.82 5.88
C VAL A 16 -6.29 24.39 4.41
N ALA A 17 -6.63 25.26 3.47
CA ALA A 17 -6.43 24.98 2.05
C ALA A 17 -4.94 24.87 1.68
N ALA A 18 -4.09 25.71 2.25
CA ALA A 18 -2.64 25.64 2.05
C ALA A 18 -2.05 24.33 2.59
N LEU A 19 -2.42 23.92 3.81
CA LEU A 19 -2.01 22.63 4.38
C LEU A 19 -2.49 21.45 3.55
N ALA A 20 -3.73 21.51 3.02
CA ALA A 20 -4.27 20.46 2.17
C ALA A 20 -3.54 20.34 0.82
N GLN A 21 -3.00 21.43 0.30
CA GLN A 21 -2.19 21.43 -0.92
C GLN A 21 -0.79 20.89 -0.66
N ASP A 22 -0.21 21.17 0.50
CA ASP A 22 1.13 20.76 0.91
C ASP A 22 1.26 19.23 1.00
N TYR A 23 0.39 18.53 1.74
CA TYR A 23 0.47 17.07 1.84
C TYR A 23 0.16 16.33 0.52
N ARG A 24 -0.64 16.93 -0.36
CA ARG A 24 -0.91 16.36 -1.69
C ARG A 24 0.31 16.42 -2.58
N GLN A 25 0.99 17.57 -2.62
CA GLN A 25 2.21 17.72 -3.41
C GLN A 25 3.29 16.81 -2.85
N ALA A 26 3.50 16.79 -1.54
CA ALA A 26 4.44 15.88 -0.89
C ALA A 26 4.14 14.39 -1.21
N PHE A 27 2.85 14.00 -1.30
CA PHE A 27 2.48 12.65 -1.72
C PHE A 27 2.88 12.37 -3.17
N VAL A 28 2.59 13.28 -4.09
CA VAL A 28 2.97 13.14 -5.52
C VAL A 28 4.47 12.98 -5.66
N ASP A 29 5.25 13.77 -4.92
CA ASP A 29 6.71 13.72 -4.97
C ASP A 29 7.23 12.34 -4.50
N VAL A 30 6.79 11.85 -3.33
CA VAL A 30 7.23 10.53 -2.83
C VAL A 30 6.69 9.36 -3.66
N GLN A 31 5.51 9.52 -4.28
CA GLN A 31 4.97 8.54 -5.21
C GLN A 31 5.86 8.45 -6.46
N GLN A 32 6.24 9.57 -7.03
CA GLN A 32 7.13 9.61 -8.20
C GLN A 32 8.50 8.99 -7.89
N GLU A 33 9.08 9.30 -6.74
CA GLU A 33 10.32 8.67 -6.28
C GLU A 33 10.16 7.15 -6.15
N PHE A 34 9.04 6.69 -5.59
CA PHE A 34 8.73 5.28 -5.46
C PHE A 34 8.61 4.58 -6.82
N GLU A 35 7.91 5.18 -7.78
CA GLU A 35 7.74 4.63 -9.14
C GLU A 35 9.08 4.52 -9.87
N GLN A 36 9.96 5.49 -9.69
CA GLN A 36 11.29 5.52 -10.26
C GLN A 36 12.34 4.73 -9.47
N ARG A 37 11.98 4.18 -8.30
CA ARG A 37 12.90 3.47 -7.38
C ARG A 37 14.14 4.29 -7.03
N LEU A 38 13.97 5.59 -6.79
CA LEU A 38 15.09 6.48 -6.47
C LEU A 38 15.75 6.13 -5.13
N PRO A 39 17.06 6.33 -5.01
CA PRO A 39 17.75 6.18 -3.73
C PRO A 39 17.16 7.12 -2.66
N GLY A 40 16.98 6.62 -1.44
CA GLY A 40 16.44 7.43 -0.34
C GLY A 40 14.92 7.44 -0.21
N THR A 41 14.16 6.97 -1.21
CA THR A 41 12.69 6.94 -1.22
C THR A 41 12.08 6.40 0.07
N LEU A 42 12.65 5.32 0.64
CA LEU A 42 12.14 4.77 1.90
C LEU A 42 12.18 5.81 3.04
N GLY A 43 13.26 6.59 3.13
CA GLY A 43 13.39 7.66 4.12
C GLY A 43 12.36 8.78 3.92
N HIS A 44 12.11 9.16 2.68
CA HIS A 44 11.13 10.21 2.33
C HIS A 44 9.69 9.74 2.58
N LEU A 45 9.34 8.47 2.28
CA LEU A 45 8.05 7.88 2.63
C LEU A 45 7.84 7.84 4.15
N GLN A 46 8.86 7.48 4.92
CA GLN A 46 8.80 7.49 6.38
C GLN A 46 8.66 8.90 6.94
N GLN A 47 9.33 9.87 6.33
CA GLN A 47 9.21 11.28 6.71
C GLN A 47 7.80 11.80 6.40
N TYR A 48 7.24 11.46 5.23
CA TYR A 48 5.86 11.80 4.90
C TYR A 48 4.87 11.34 5.98
N LEU A 49 4.98 10.11 6.48
CA LEU A 49 4.08 9.60 7.53
C LEU A 49 4.27 10.31 8.88
N LYS A 50 5.45 10.86 9.16
CA LYS A 50 5.68 11.68 10.36
C LYS A 50 5.04 13.05 10.24
N ASP A 51 5.19 13.69 9.07
CA ASP A 51 4.71 15.05 8.83
C ASP A 51 3.21 15.08 8.59
N TYR A 52 2.66 14.00 7.97
CA TYR A 52 1.26 13.90 7.56
C TYR A 52 0.61 12.55 7.97
N PRO A 53 0.53 12.22 9.27
CA PRO A 53 0.15 10.89 9.75
C PRO A 53 -1.32 10.49 9.47
N TYR A 54 -2.20 11.46 9.24
CA TYR A 54 -3.65 11.26 9.13
C TYR A 54 -4.24 11.79 7.82
N THR A 55 -3.52 11.64 6.72
CA THR A 55 -4.03 12.04 5.40
C THR A 55 -4.69 10.87 4.69
N THR A 56 -5.44 11.18 3.64
CA THR A 56 -6.05 10.18 2.75
C THR A 56 -5.02 9.31 2.04
N TYR A 57 -3.76 9.72 1.98
CA TYR A 57 -2.67 9.01 1.31
C TYR A 57 -1.80 8.17 2.27
N SER A 58 -2.01 8.26 3.58
CA SER A 58 -1.16 7.57 4.56
C SER A 58 -1.13 6.06 4.34
N ASP A 59 -2.25 5.43 4.00
CA ASP A 59 -2.31 4.00 3.70
C ASP A 59 -1.58 3.64 2.39
N GLU A 60 -1.61 4.50 1.37
CA GLU A 60 -0.86 4.27 0.13
C GLU A 60 0.65 4.41 0.36
N VAL A 61 1.07 5.41 1.14
CA VAL A 61 2.47 5.56 1.53
C VAL A 61 2.94 4.35 2.34
N GLN A 62 2.11 3.86 3.26
CA GLN A 62 2.41 2.66 4.04
C GLN A 62 2.51 1.40 3.15
N LEU A 63 1.65 1.28 2.14
CA LEU A 63 1.75 0.25 1.12
C LEU A 63 3.09 0.33 0.37
N MET A 64 3.52 1.51 -0.07
CA MET A 64 4.81 1.70 -0.75
C MET A 64 6.00 1.27 0.12
N ILE A 65 5.97 1.57 1.42
CA ILE A 65 6.98 1.11 2.39
C ILE A 65 6.99 -0.42 2.45
N GLY A 66 5.82 -1.06 2.53
CA GLY A 66 5.70 -2.52 2.54
C GLY A 66 6.23 -3.17 1.25
N VAL A 67 5.97 -2.56 0.10
CA VAL A 67 6.51 -2.98 -1.20
C VAL A 67 8.03 -2.92 -1.21
N LEU A 68 8.62 -1.79 -0.83
CA LEU A 68 10.09 -1.65 -0.78
C LEU A 68 10.74 -2.62 0.21
N ALA A 69 10.09 -2.88 1.35
CA ALA A 69 10.57 -3.87 2.31
C ALA A 69 10.56 -5.30 1.70
N THR A 70 9.52 -5.63 0.93
CA THR A 70 9.40 -6.91 0.22
C THR A 70 10.50 -7.05 -0.85
N GLU A 71 10.72 -6.02 -1.66
CA GLU A 71 11.75 -5.99 -2.71
C GLU A 71 13.17 -6.13 -2.14
N LYS A 72 13.39 -5.64 -0.90
CA LYS A 72 14.66 -5.81 -0.18
C LYS A 72 14.79 -7.16 0.54
N GLY A 73 13.80 -8.05 0.46
CA GLY A 73 13.81 -9.34 1.14
C GLY A 73 13.46 -9.29 2.64
N ASN A 74 13.02 -8.14 3.15
CA ASN A 74 12.63 -7.96 4.55
C ASN A 74 11.17 -8.40 4.78
N TYR A 75 10.84 -9.65 4.44
CA TYR A 75 9.47 -10.15 4.36
C TYR A 75 8.68 -10.07 5.66
N LYS A 76 9.35 -10.31 6.81
CA LYS A 76 8.73 -10.21 8.13
C LYS A 76 8.34 -8.76 8.49
N GLN A 77 9.15 -7.79 8.09
CA GLN A 77 8.81 -6.37 8.25
C GLN A 77 7.72 -5.96 7.25
N ALA A 78 7.85 -6.40 6.00
CA ALA A 78 6.88 -6.11 4.96
C ALA A 78 5.47 -6.57 5.35
N SER A 79 5.30 -7.83 5.78
CA SER A 79 3.99 -8.35 6.19
C SER A 79 3.38 -7.53 7.33
N LYS A 80 4.16 -7.16 8.35
CA LYS A 80 3.69 -6.32 9.47
C LYS A 80 3.21 -4.94 9.01
N VAL A 81 3.95 -4.31 8.10
CA VAL A 81 3.57 -2.98 7.56
C VAL A 81 2.32 -3.11 6.71
N LEU A 82 2.25 -4.12 5.83
CA LEU A 82 1.11 -4.34 4.94
C LEU A 82 -0.17 -4.75 5.67
N GLU A 83 -0.07 -5.44 6.81
CA GLU A 83 -1.21 -5.77 7.69
C GLU A 83 -1.87 -4.50 8.29
N GLN A 84 -1.11 -3.43 8.50
CA GLN A 84 -1.61 -2.18 9.06
C GLN A 84 -2.34 -1.31 8.03
N VAL A 85 -2.16 -1.57 6.73
CA VAL A 85 -2.78 -0.81 5.65
C VAL A 85 -4.30 -1.06 5.65
N ALA A 86 -5.06 0.01 5.83
CA ALA A 86 -6.51 -0.04 5.72
C ALA A 86 -6.92 -0.07 4.23
N ARG A 87 -7.10 -1.27 3.68
CA ARG A 87 -7.38 -1.52 2.26
C ARG A 87 -8.52 -0.67 1.68
N LYS A 88 -9.54 -0.32 2.49
CA LYS A 88 -10.66 0.54 2.08
C LYS A 88 -10.23 1.97 1.70
N ASN A 89 -9.07 2.41 2.17
CA ASN A 89 -8.52 3.74 1.90
C ASN A 89 -7.58 3.75 0.70
N LEU A 90 -7.24 2.57 0.15
CA LEU A 90 -6.40 2.48 -1.03
C LEU A 90 -7.17 2.86 -2.29
N SER A 91 -6.49 3.50 -3.23
CA SER A 91 -7.00 3.70 -4.58
C SER A 91 -7.27 2.36 -5.28
N ARG A 92 -8.18 2.36 -6.25
CA ARG A 92 -8.51 1.15 -7.03
C ARG A 92 -7.27 0.53 -7.71
N GLN A 93 -6.27 1.35 -8.02
CA GLN A 93 -5.03 0.90 -8.66
C GLN A 93 -4.05 0.29 -7.64
N ALA A 94 -4.07 0.75 -6.39
CA ALA A 94 -3.19 0.28 -5.32
C ALA A 94 -3.64 -1.06 -4.70
N VAL A 95 -4.95 -1.35 -4.72
CA VAL A 95 -5.50 -2.58 -4.13
C VAL A 95 -4.87 -3.87 -4.69
N PRO A 96 -4.70 -4.05 -6.02
CA PRO A 96 -4.02 -5.24 -6.56
C PRO A 96 -2.57 -5.39 -6.10
N MET A 97 -1.86 -4.28 -6.00
CA MET A 97 -0.48 -4.23 -5.49
C MET A 97 -0.44 -4.71 -4.04
N TRP A 98 -1.37 -4.25 -3.20
CA TRP A 98 -1.46 -4.67 -1.80
C TRP A 98 -1.69 -6.19 -1.69
N TYR A 99 -2.63 -6.76 -2.45
CA TYR A 99 -2.86 -8.21 -2.45
C TYR A 99 -1.61 -8.99 -2.84
N PHE A 100 -0.94 -8.54 -3.92
CA PHE A 100 0.23 -9.23 -4.45
C PHE A 100 1.38 -9.22 -3.44
N TYR A 101 1.79 -8.04 -2.96
CA TYR A 101 2.94 -7.93 -2.08
C TYR A 101 2.70 -8.51 -0.69
N SER A 102 1.47 -8.41 -0.17
CA SER A 102 1.09 -9.08 1.08
C SER A 102 1.16 -10.60 0.94
N GLY A 103 0.56 -11.15 -0.11
CA GLY A 103 0.59 -12.59 -0.39
C GLY A 103 2.03 -13.09 -0.60
N TYR A 104 2.83 -12.35 -1.36
CA TYR A 104 4.22 -12.71 -1.63
C TYR A 104 5.08 -12.68 -0.36
N ALA A 105 4.92 -11.66 0.49
CA ALA A 105 5.61 -11.59 1.77
C ALA A 105 5.29 -12.80 2.68
N TYR A 106 4.04 -13.28 2.67
CA TYR A 106 3.66 -14.50 3.40
C TYR A 106 4.24 -15.78 2.78
N ILE A 107 4.28 -15.91 1.45
CA ILE A 107 4.92 -17.06 0.79
C ILE A 107 6.38 -17.18 1.22
N GLN A 108 7.12 -16.07 1.22
CA GLN A 108 8.53 -16.07 1.60
C GLN A 108 8.77 -16.43 3.08
N GLN A 109 7.72 -16.32 3.91
CA GLN A 109 7.71 -16.75 5.31
C GLN A 109 7.12 -18.16 5.47
N GLN A 110 6.77 -18.86 4.38
CA GLN A 110 6.11 -20.18 4.37
C GLN A 110 4.72 -20.16 5.03
N GLU A 111 4.11 -18.98 5.15
CA GLU A 111 2.77 -18.81 5.70
C GLU A 111 1.69 -18.97 4.61
N TYR A 112 1.68 -20.14 3.96
CA TYR A 112 0.83 -20.41 2.78
C TYR A 112 -0.66 -20.26 3.03
N LYS A 113 -1.11 -20.56 4.27
CA LYS A 113 -2.52 -20.40 4.68
C LYS A 113 -2.96 -18.93 4.69
N LYS A 114 -2.05 -18.01 4.99
CA LYS A 114 -2.33 -16.57 4.94
C LYS A 114 -2.19 -16.01 3.52
N ALA A 115 -1.25 -16.53 2.73
CA ALA A 115 -1.02 -16.10 1.37
C ALA A 115 -2.16 -16.47 0.41
N LEU A 116 -2.66 -17.70 0.51
CA LEU A 116 -3.65 -18.26 -0.40
C LEU A 116 -4.90 -17.39 -0.61
N PRO A 117 -5.61 -16.93 0.43
CA PRO A 117 -6.81 -16.11 0.23
C PRO A 117 -6.52 -14.78 -0.48
N LEU A 118 -5.34 -14.21 -0.30
CA LEU A 118 -4.94 -12.97 -0.96
C LEU A 118 -4.79 -13.16 -2.46
N PHE A 119 -4.17 -14.26 -2.90
CA PHE A 119 -4.04 -14.58 -4.31
C PHE A 119 -5.36 -15.02 -4.94
N LEU A 120 -6.24 -15.70 -4.19
CA LEU A 120 -7.57 -16.05 -4.66
C LEU A 120 -8.43 -14.80 -4.92
N GLU A 121 -8.33 -13.78 -4.09
CA GLU A 121 -9.02 -12.50 -4.35
C GLU A 121 -8.37 -11.74 -5.52
N LEU A 122 -7.05 -11.72 -5.60
CA LEU A 122 -6.32 -11.05 -6.67
C LEU A 122 -6.59 -11.70 -8.04
N LYS A 123 -6.68 -13.03 -8.13
CA LYS A 123 -6.95 -13.73 -9.41
C LYS A 123 -8.32 -13.39 -10.01
N LYS A 124 -9.29 -12.92 -9.20
CA LYS A 124 -10.60 -12.47 -9.68
C LYS A 124 -10.55 -11.12 -10.39
N GLN A 125 -9.49 -10.37 -10.17
CA GLN A 125 -9.29 -9.03 -10.74
C GLN A 125 -8.56 -9.14 -12.07
N GLN A 126 -8.97 -8.35 -13.06
CA GLN A 126 -8.28 -8.29 -14.36
C GLN A 126 -7.16 -7.24 -14.30
N THR A 127 -6.02 -7.62 -13.76
CA THR A 127 -4.86 -6.76 -13.58
C THR A 127 -3.59 -7.42 -14.10
N LEU A 128 -2.50 -6.64 -14.19
CA LEU A 128 -1.17 -7.19 -14.54
C LEU A 128 -0.68 -8.26 -13.54
N TYR A 129 -1.20 -8.29 -12.32
CA TYR A 129 -0.87 -9.30 -11.30
C TYR A 129 -1.66 -10.62 -11.45
N THR A 130 -2.69 -10.68 -12.28
CA THR A 130 -3.57 -11.86 -12.42
C THR A 130 -2.81 -13.15 -12.78
N PRO A 131 -1.85 -13.15 -13.73
CA PRO A 131 -1.06 -14.36 -14.02
C PRO A 131 -0.25 -14.83 -12.80
N HIS A 132 0.38 -13.91 -12.10
CA HIS A 132 1.15 -14.19 -10.89
C HIS A 132 0.25 -14.71 -9.76
N ALA A 133 -0.95 -14.14 -9.60
CA ALA A 133 -1.93 -14.59 -8.61
C ALA A 133 -2.36 -16.04 -8.84
N LYS A 134 -2.60 -16.44 -10.09
CA LYS A 134 -2.91 -17.81 -10.45
C LYS A 134 -1.77 -18.77 -10.10
N TYR A 135 -0.54 -18.40 -10.48
CA TYR A 135 0.64 -19.19 -10.17
C TYR A 135 0.83 -19.39 -8.67
N TYR A 136 0.81 -18.29 -7.90
CA TYR A 136 1.03 -18.36 -6.46
C TYR A 136 -0.12 -19.01 -5.69
N ALA A 137 -1.35 -18.91 -6.15
CA ALA A 137 -2.46 -19.69 -5.58
C ALA A 137 -2.23 -21.19 -5.75
N GLY A 138 -1.86 -21.64 -6.96
CA GLY A 138 -1.49 -23.03 -7.22
C GLY A 138 -0.30 -23.50 -6.37
N TYR A 139 0.73 -22.65 -6.25
CA TYR A 139 1.89 -22.92 -5.40
C TYR A 139 1.51 -23.07 -3.92
N CYS A 140 0.63 -22.22 -3.40
CA CYS A 140 0.12 -22.34 -2.03
C CYS A 140 -0.64 -23.64 -1.81
N TYR A 141 -1.49 -24.08 -2.75
CA TYR A 141 -2.17 -25.36 -2.68
C TYR A 141 -1.18 -26.52 -2.68
N TYR A 142 -0.20 -26.49 -3.59
CA TYR A 142 0.84 -27.51 -3.65
C TYR A 142 1.61 -27.66 -2.33
N CYS A 143 2.05 -26.54 -1.75
CA CYS A 143 2.76 -26.54 -0.46
C CYS A 143 1.88 -27.01 0.71
N GLN A 144 0.55 -26.92 0.60
CA GLN A 144 -0.41 -27.45 1.56
C GLN A 144 -0.84 -28.90 1.26
N GLN A 145 -0.23 -29.54 0.26
CA GLN A 145 -0.53 -30.89 -0.22
C GLN A 145 -1.96 -31.05 -0.80
N ASP A 146 -2.59 -29.95 -1.16
CA ASP A 146 -3.88 -29.93 -1.86
C ASP A 146 -3.64 -29.95 -3.38
N PHE A 147 -3.23 -31.11 -3.88
CA PHE A 147 -2.83 -31.26 -5.27
C PHE A 147 -4.01 -31.13 -6.25
N ALA A 148 -5.22 -31.42 -5.81
CA ALA A 148 -6.41 -31.29 -6.65
C ALA A 148 -6.65 -29.83 -7.04
N HIS A 149 -6.58 -28.91 -6.08
CA HIS A 149 -6.73 -27.47 -6.34
C HIS A 149 -5.48 -26.82 -6.94
N ALA A 150 -4.30 -27.41 -6.73
CA ALA A 150 -3.06 -26.91 -7.31
C ALA A 150 -3.03 -27.03 -8.84
N MET A 151 -3.76 -28.00 -9.43
CA MET A 151 -3.82 -28.29 -10.87
C MET A 151 -5.02 -27.60 -11.57
N ALA A 152 -5.91 -26.93 -10.85
CA ALA A 152 -7.12 -26.26 -11.36
C ALA A 152 -6.86 -24.78 -11.68
#